data_7866532969e5e23f5ad7cf1047f0f5e9
#
_entry.id   7866532969e5e23f5ad7cf1047f0f5e9
#
_cell.length_a   1.000
_cell.length_b   1.000
_cell.length_c   1.000
_cell.angle_alpha   90.00
_cell.angle_beta   90.00
_cell.angle_gamma   90.00
#
_symmetry.space_group_name_H-M   'P 1'
#
loop_
_entity.id
_entity.type
_entity.pdbx_description
1 polymer ?
#
loop_
_entity_poly.entity_id
_entity_poly.type
_entity_poly.pdbx_seq_one_letter_code
_entity_poly.pdbx_strand_id
1 'polypeptide(L)'
;MYLKNNCIQLRAIEPTDIDFLYRIENDSANWQTGNVHLPLSRATLLAYLQQPPLDVFMAADLKWMITLLDGTPVGMLDINNIDHFHKRAEVGIFIDSDFRKQTYALQALTLLADYAKNYIGWHQITAIVAQKNTASHRLFQKMLGI
;
A
#
# COMPACT_ATOMS: atom_id res chain seq x y z
N MET A 1 6.99 -12.61 13.23
CA MET A 1 7.53 -12.11 11.95
C MET A 1 6.72 -10.92 11.50
N TYR A 2 7.40 -9.84 11.13
CA TYR A 2 6.72 -8.66 10.58
C TYR A 2 6.25 -8.93 9.16
N LEU A 3 5.23 -8.20 8.71
CA LEU A 3 4.77 -8.13 7.32
C LEU A 3 4.12 -9.43 6.82
N LYS A 4 3.78 -10.35 7.69
CA LYS A 4 3.13 -11.61 7.33
C LYS A 4 2.26 -12.11 8.49
N ASN A 5 1.10 -12.64 8.16
CA ASN A 5 0.24 -13.35 9.11
C ASN A 5 -0.24 -14.67 8.50
N ASN A 6 -1.29 -15.28 9.05
CA ASN A 6 -1.81 -16.58 8.58
C ASN A 6 -2.58 -16.47 7.26
N CYS A 7 -2.84 -15.29 6.76
CA CYS A 7 -3.71 -15.06 5.59
C CYS A 7 -2.98 -14.32 4.48
N ILE A 8 -2.20 -13.29 4.80
CA ILE A 8 -1.60 -12.38 3.82
C ILE A 8 -0.14 -12.11 4.14
N GLN A 9 0.53 -11.53 3.14
CA GLN A 9 1.91 -11.09 3.23
C GLN A 9 2.05 -9.74 2.53
N LEU A 10 2.85 -8.85 3.12
CA LEU A 10 3.31 -7.62 2.48
C LEU A 10 4.72 -7.86 1.97
N ARG A 11 4.98 -7.54 0.71
CA ARG A 11 6.29 -7.72 0.10
C ARG A 11 6.64 -6.57 -0.84
N ALA A 12 7.92 -6.45 -1.19
CA ALA A 12 8.35 -5.52 -2.22
C ALA A 12 7.65 -5.84 -3.54
N ILE A 13 7.38 -4.78 -4.31
CA ILE A 13 6.88 -4.93 -5.67
C ILE A 13 8.03 -5.41 -6.58
N GLU A 14 7.72 -6.26 -7.53
CA GLU A 14 8.71 -6.88 -8.42
C GLU A 14 8.35 -6.67 -9.90
N PRO A 15 9.30 -6.81 -10.84
CA PRO A 15 9.00 -6.69 -12.28
C PRO A 15 7.90 -7.64 -12.76
N THR A 16 7.74 -8.80 -12.12
CA THR A 16 6.66 -9.74 -12.44
C THR A 16 5.27 -9.22 -12.06
N ASP A 17 5.18 -8.15 -11.28
CA ASP A 17 3.92 -7.51 -10.92
C ASP A 17 3.44 -6.50 -11.96
N ILE A 18 4.14 -6.36 -13.09
CA ILE A 18 3.87 -5.33 -14.10
C ILE A 18 2.42 -5.38 -14.62
N ASP A 19 1.87 -6.54 -14.88
CA ASP A 19 0.51 -6.66 -15.41
C ASP A 19 -0.53 -6.19 -14.40
N PHE A 20 -0.35 -6.55 -13.14
CA PHE A 20 -1.22 -6.10 -12.06
C PHE A 20 -1.14 -4.58 -11.93
N LEU A 21 0.08 -4.05 -11.85
CA LEU A 21 0.30 -2.62 -11.69
C LEU A 21 -0.25 -1.81 -12.88
N TYR A 22 -0.01 -2.28 -14.10
CA TYR A 22 -0.50 -1.63 -15.32
C TYR A 22 -2.04 -1.55 -15.32
N ARG A 23 -2.71 -2.63 -14.97
CA ARG A 23 -4.16 -2.66 -14.91
C ARG A 23 -4.72 -1.70 -13.86
N ILE A 24 -4.17 -1.73 -12.66
CA ILE A 24 -4.67 -0.93 -11.55
C ILE A 24 -4.41 0.57 -11.75
N GLU A 25 -3.19 0.93 -12.16
CA GLU A 25 -2.81 2.33 -12.32
C GLU A 25 -3.51 3.00 -13.51
N ASN A 26 -3.97 2.23 -14.49
CA ASN A 26 -4.69 2.74 -15.66
C ASN A 26 -6.21 2.61 -15.55
N ASP A 27 -6.73 2.07 -14.46
CA ASP A 27 -8.17 2.02 -14.22
C ASP A 27 -8.63 3.39 -13.68
N SER A 28 -9.38 4.12 -14.51
CA SER A 28 -9.85 5.47 -14.15
C SER A 28 -10.74 5.48 -12.92
N ALA A 29 -11.37 4.37 -12.58
CA ALA A 29 -12.16 4.25 -11.34
C ALA A 29 -11.29 4.46 -10.09
N ASN A 30 -9.97 4.19 -10.18
CA ASN A 30 -9.04 4.37 -9.07
C ASN A 30 -8.44 5.78 -9.01
N TRP A 31 -8.59 6.58 -10.06
CA TRP A 31 -7.94 7.90 -10.13
C TRP A 31 -8.51 8.91 -9.14
N GLN A 32 -9.78 8.80 -8.80
CA GLN A 32 -10.43 9.72 -7.86
C GLN A 32 -10.00 9.49 -6.41
N THR A 33 -9.52 8.30 -6.09
CA THR A 33 -9.15 7.92 -4.73
C THR A 33 -7.67 7.66 -4.54
N GLY A 34 -6.89 7.68 -5.64
CA GLY A 34 -5.45 7.43 -5.64
C GLY A 34 -4.63 8.67 -5.99
N ASN A 35 -3.33 8.47 -6.04
CA ASN A 35 -2.37 9.53 -6.37
C ASN A 35 -2.12 9.66 -7.88
N VAL A 36 -2.55 8.69 -8.69
CA VAL A 36 -2.37 8.68 -10.14
C VAL A 36 -3.65 9.15 -10.80
N HIS A 37 -3.53 10.13 -11.68
CA HIS A 37 -4.66 10.76 -12.37
C HIS A 37 -4.52 10.78 -13.88
N LEU A 38 -3.56 10.00 -14.42
CA LEU A 38 -3.28 9.94 -15.85
C LEU A 38 -2.84 8.53 -16.24
N PRO A 39 -2.99 8.17 -17.52
CA PRO A 39 -2.50 6.87 -17.99
C PRO A 39 -0.98 6.76 -17.86
N LEU A 40 -0.52 5.57 -17.48
CA LEU A 40 0.91 5.26 -17.39
C LEU A 40 1.25 4.14 -18.36
N SER A 41 2.36 4.30 -19.10
CA SER A 41 2.82 3.26 -20.01
C SER A 41 3.48 2.09 -19.27
N ARG A 42 3.50 0.92 -19.91
CA ARG A 42 4.23 -0.22 -19.37
C ARG A 42 5.73 0.10 -19.22
N ALA A 43 6.30 0.84 -20.15
CA ALA A 43 7.70 1.23 -20.07
C ALA A 43 8.00 2.08 -18.85
N THR A 44 7.14 3.06 -18.54
CA THR A 44 7.28 3.90 -17.35
C THR A 44 7.19 3.06 -16.07
N LEU A 45 6.19 2.17 -15.99
CA LEU A 45 5.99 1.31 -14.83
C LEU A 45 7.13 0.30 -14.66
N LEU A 46 7.61 -0.28 -15.78
CA LEU A 46 8.73 -1.23 -15.74
C LEU A 46 10.01 -0.55 -15.26
N ALA A 47 10.28 0.67 -15.72
CA ALA A 47 11.43 1.44 -15.25
C ALA A 47 11.36 1.68 -13.73
N TYR A 48 10.18 2.01 -13.21
CA TYR A 48 9.96 2.13 -11.77
C TYR A 48 10.26 0.83 -11.03
N LEU A 49 9.80 -0.31 -11.57
CA LEU A 49 9.98 -1.62 -10.94
C LEU A 49 11.43 -2.12 -10.99
N GLN A 50 12.24 -1.59 -11.90
CA GLN A 50 13.64 -1.97 -12.07
C GLN A 50 14.61 -1.08 -11.28
N GLN A 51 14.10 -0.12 -10.51
CA GLN A 51 14.95 0.71 -9.66
C GLN A 51 15.63 -0.14 -8.58
N PRO A 52 16.87 0.23 -8.18
CA PRO A 52 17.54 -0.46 -7.09
C PRO A 52 16.72 -0.39 -5.80
N PRO A 53 16.79 -1.43 -4.94
CA PRO A 53 16.11 -1.38 -3.66
C PRO A 53 16.62 -0.22 -2.80
N LEU A 54 15.70 0.44 -2.11
CA LEU A 54 16.00 1.53 -1.20
C LEU A 54 15.97 1.03 0.24
N ASP A 55 16.90 1.55 1.04
CA ASP A 55 16.81 1.39 2.49
C ASP A 55 15.56 2.15 2.99
N VAL A 56 14.75 1.50 3.81
CA VAL A 56 13.54 2.11 4.36
C VAL A 56 13.84 3.40 5.13
N PHE A 57 15.01 3.52 5.72
CA PHE A 57 15.42 4.71 6.46
C PHE A 57 15.86 5.87 5.56
N MET A 58 15.98 5.63 4.25
CA MET A 58 16.37 6.63 3.26
C MET A 58 15.24 6.92 2.27
N ALA A 59 14.21 6.09 2.24
CA ALA A 59 13.12 6.22 1.29
C ALA A 59 12.22 7.40 1.64
N ALA A 60 11.72 8.12 0.62
CA ALA A 60 10.66 9.10 0.75
C ALA A 60 9.29 8.48 0.51
N ASP A 61 9.23 7.52 -0.40
CA ASP A 61 8.01 6.82 -0.79
C ASP A 61 8.31 5.34 -1.01
N LEU A 62 7.36 4.49 -0.64
CA LEU A 62 7.43 3.04 -0.83
C LEU A 62 6.12 2.53 -1.37
N LYS A 63 6.20 1.46 -2.17
CA LYS A 63 5.01 0.73 -2.65
C LYS A 63 5.23 -0.75 -2.42
N TRP A 64 4.28 -1.38 -1.74
CA TRP A 64 4.34 -2.81 -1.40
C TRP A 64 3.14 -3.55 -1.96
N MET A 65 3.34 -4.80 -2.36
CA MET A 65 2.26 -5.70 -2.75
C MET A 65 1.66 -6.36 -1.51
N ILE A 66 0.33 -6.53 -1.55
CA ILE A 66 -0.40 -7.37 -0.61
C ILE A 66 -0.75 -8.65 -1.34
N THR A 67 -0.28 -9.79 -0.84
CA THR A 67 -0.56 -11.08 -1.48
C THR A 67 -1.15 -12.06 -0.47
N LEU A 68 -1.86 -13.07 -1.00
CA LEU A 68 -2.14 -14.28 -0.22
C LEU A 68 -0.85 -15.07 -0.02
N LEU A 69 -0.88 -16.07 0.86
CA LEU A 69 0.32 -16.86 1.15
C LEU A 69 0.80 -17.70 -0.03
N ASP A 70 -0.09 -17.98 -1.00
CA ASP A 70 0.27 -18.68 -2.24
C ASP A 70 0.87 -17.75 -3.29
N GLY A 71 0.96 -16.45 -3.01
CA GLY A 71 1.52 -15.45 -3.91
C GLY A 71 0.50 -14.66 -4.74
N THR A 72 -0.79 -15.00 -4.65
CA THR A 72 -1.84 -14.29 -5.41
C THR A 72 -1.91 -12.82 -4.99
N PRO A 73 -1.72 -11.85 -5.91
CA PRO A 73 -1.85 -10.44 -5.59
C PRO A 73 -3.29 -10.07 -5.26
N VAL A 74 -3.51 -9.37 -4.16
CA VAL A 74 -4.85 -8.90 -3.77
C VAL A 74 -4.93 -7.38 -3.66
N GLY A 75 -3.80 -6.69 -3.58
CA GLY A 75 -3.78 -5.24 -3.46
C GLY A 75 -2.39 -4.67 -3.32
N MET A 76 -2.35 -3.38 -2.99
CA MET A 76 -1.10 -2.63 -2.80
C MET A 76 -1.23 -1.67 -1.63
N LEU A 77 -0.09 -1.40 -0.99
CA LEU A 77 0.09 -0.32 -0.03
C LEU A 77 1.02 0.74 -0.63
N ASP A 78 0.60 1.99 -0.55
CA ASP A 78 1.46 3.13 -0.82
C ASP A 78 1.83 3.79 0.51
N ILE A 79 3.11 3.99 0.73
CA ILE A 79 3.62 4.68 1.90
C ILE A 79 4.35 5.90 1.36
N ASN A 80 3.81 7.08 1.63
CA ASN A 80 4.24 8.32 1.00
C ASN A 80 4.66 9.34 2.04
N ASN A 81 5.43 10.32 1.59
CA ASN A 81 5.84 11.46 2.41
C ASN A 81 6.45 11.02 3.74
N ILE A 82 7.35 10.04 3.66
CA ILE A 82 8.04 9.51 4.82
C ILE A 82 8.94 10.60 5.38
N ASP A 83 8.69 10.98 6.63
CA ASP A 83 9.48 11.97 7.36
C ASP A 83 10.24 11.25 8.47
N HIS A 84 11.50 10.95 8.20
CA HIS A 84 12.34 10.20 9.14
C HIS A 84 12.72 11.03 10.37
N PHE A 85 12.73 12.32 10.26
CA PHE A 85 13.02 13.20 11.40
C PHE A 85 11.86 13.23 12.38
N HIS A 86 10.63 13.40 11.90
CA HIS A 86 9.43 13.43 12.73
C HIS A 86 8.82 12.05 12.93
N LYS A 87 9.38 11.02 12.31
CA LYS A 87 8.97 9.61 12.43
C LYS A 87 7.48 9.41 12.08
N ARG A 88 7.09 9.89 10.91
CA ARG A 88 5.72 9.79 10.41
C ARG A 88 5.69 9.51 8.92
N ALA A 89 4.58 8.97 8.45
CA ALA A 89 4.33 8.70 7.04
C ALA A 89 2.84 8.75 6.74
N GLU A 90 2.51 8.92 5.46
CA GLU A 90 1.15 8.78 4.96
C GLU A 90 0.98 7.41 4.33
N VAL A 91 -0.19 6.81 4.48
CA VAL A 91 -0.51 5.52 3.89
C VAL A 91 -1.74 5.61 2.99
N GLY A 92 -1.66 4.97 1.82
CA GLY A 92 -2.79 4.67 0.97
C GLY A 92 -2.89 3.17 0.78
N ILE A 93 -4.09 2.66 0.57
CA ILE A 93 -4.32 1.24 0.38
C ILE A 93 -5.30 1.01 -0.77
N PHE A 94 -5.01 0.00 -1.57
CA PHE A 94 -5.87 -0.49 -2.64
C PHE A 94 -6.06 -1.99 -2.48
N ILE A 95 -7.31 -2.45 -2.56
CA ILE A 95 -7.66 -3.87 -2.64
C ILE A 95 -8.41 -4.10 -3.94
N ASP A 96 -7.95 -5.07 -4.73
CA ASP A 96 -8.60 -5.44 -5.99
C ASP A 96 -10.05 -5.88 -5.74
N SER A 97 -10.95 -5.54 -6.65
CA SER A 97 -12.40 -5.69 -6.48
C SER A 97 -12.82 -7.12 -6.12
N ASP A 98 -12.11 -8.13 -6.63
CA ASP A 98 -12.43 -9.54 -6.36
C ASP A 98 -12.10 -9.97 -4.91
N PHE A 99 -11.34 -9.16 -4.19
CA PHE A 99 -10.85 -9.48 -2.85
C PHE A 99 -11.37 -8.52 -1.78
N ARG A 100 -12.31 -7.67 -2.10
CA ARG A 100 -12.90 -6.72 -1.15
C ARG A 100 -13.82 -7.44 -0.17
N LYS A 101 -14.09 -6.80 0.97
CA LYS A 101 -14.98 -7.30 2.04
C LYS A 101 -14.50 -8.59 2.71
N GLN A 102 -13.18 -8.86 2.64
CA GLN A 102 -12.55 -10.03 3.28
C GLN A 102 -11.54 -9.64 4.35
N THR A 103 -11.59 -8.42 4.85
CA THR A 103 -10.71 -7.87 5.89
C THR A 103 -9.23 -7.76 5.50
N TYR A 104 -8.85 -8.00 4.25
CA TYR A 104 -7.45 -7.94 3.83
C TYR A 104 -6.84 -6.55 4.03
N ALA A 105 -7.61 -5.50 3.76
CA ALA A 105 -7.14 -4.13 3.98
C ALA A 105 -6.81 -3.86 5.44
N LEU A 106 -7.70 -4.28 6.34
CA LEU A 106 -7.48 -4.12 7.78
C LEU A 106 -6.27 -4.93 8.24
N GLN A 107 -6.13 -6.16 7.75
CA GLN A 107 -4.98 -7.01 8.07
C GLN A 107 -3.67 -6.38 7.58
N ALA A 108 -3.65 -5.85 6.35
CA ALA A 108 -2.47 -5.21 5.78
C ALA A 108 -2.06 -3.98 6.60
N LEU A 109 -3.01 -3.13 6.97
CA LEU A 109 -2.73 -1.95 7.79
C LEU A 109 -2.25 -2.33 9.20
N THR A 110 -2.79 -3.40 9.77
CA THR A 110 -2.34 -3.90 11.08
C THR A 110 -0.90 -4.38 11.01
N LEU A 111 -0.54 -5.13 9.96
CA LEU A 111 0.84 -5.57 9.75
C LEU A 111 1.79 -4.38 9.56
N LEU A 112 1.37 -3.39 8.77
CA LEU A 112 2.16 -2.18 8.55
C LEU A 112 2.36 -1.41 9.86
N ALA A 113 1.31 -1.24 10.65
CA ALA A 113 1.38 -0.53 11.92
C ALA A 113 2.33 -1.22 12.92
N ASP A 114 2.28 -2.53 12.98
CA ASP A 114 3.19 -3.31 13.83
C ASP A 114 4.65 -3.13 13.40
N TYR A 115 4.92 -3.24 12.10
CA TYR A 115 6.25 -3.03 11.54
C TYR A 115 6.75 -1.60 11.78
N ALA A 116 5.89 -0.62 11.52
CA ALA A 116 6.26 0.79 11.68
C ALA A 116 6.57 1.13 13.13
N LYS A 117 5.76 0.65 14.07
CA LYS A 117 5.92 0.93 15.49
C LYS A 117 7.10 0.18 16.08
N ASN A 118 7.21 -1.12 15.83
CA ASN A 118 8.10 -2.00 16.60
C ASN A 118 9.44 -2.24 15.91
N TYR A 119 9.52 -2.06 14.59
CA TYR A 119 10.79 -2.25 13.87
C TYR A 119 11.41 -0.92 13.44
N ILE A 120 10.64 -0.07 12.71
CA ILE A 120 11.19 1.20 12.21
C ILE A 120 11.19 2.28 13.29
N GLY A 121 10.19 2.27 14.18
CA GLY A 121 10.07 3.25 15.25
C GLY A 121 9.30 4.52 14.84
N TRP A 122 8.41 4.45 13.86
CA TRP A 122 7.54 5.57 13.53
C TRP A 122 6.52 5.82 14.65
N HIS A 123 6.22 7.09 14.88
CA HIS A 123 5.26 7.49 15.90
C HIS A 123 3.87 7.72 15.35
N GLN A 124 3.76 8.00 14.06
CA GLN A 124 2.49 8.39 13.46
C GLN A 124 2.36 7.88 12.03
N ILE A 125 1.20 7.30 11.72
CA ILE A 125 0.80 6.99 10.37
C ILE A 125 -0.50 7.75 10.13
N THR A 126 -0.56 8.52 9.03
CA THR A 126 -1.73 9.28 8.62
C THR A 126 -2.26 8.77 7.30
N ALA A 127 -3.52 9.03 7.03
CA ALA A 127 -4.15 8.71 5.76
C ALA A 127 -4.99 9.89 5.31
N ILE A 128 -4.85 10.24 4.01
CA ILE A 128 -5.71 11.23 3.38
C ILE A 128 -6.76 10.45 2.60
N VAL A 129 -8.01 10.64 2.96
CA VAL A 129 -9.13 9.89 2.38
C VAL A 129 -10.09 10.86 1.71
N ALA A 130 -10.39 10.62 0.41
CA ALA A 130 -11.37 11.40 -0.30
C ALA A 130 -12.72 11.32 0.41
N GLN A 131 -13.43 12.45 0.50
CA GLN A 131 -14.71 12.54 1.21
C GLN A 131 -15.72 11.48 0.73
N LYS A 132 -15.69 11.14 -0.56
CA LYS A 132 -16.60 10.16 -1.17
C LYS A 132 -16.16 8.71 -0.97
N ASN A 133 -14.97 8.45 -0.44
CA ASN A 133 -14.45 7.10 -0.25
C ASN A 133 -14.89 6.55 1.11
N THR A 134 -16.15 6.12 1.19
CA THR A 134 -16.74 5.64 2.45
C THR A 134 -16.09 4.35 2.95
N ALA A 135 -15.65 3.47 2.03
CA ALA A 135 -14.98 2.21 2.41
C ALA A 135 -13.67 2.47 3.15
N SER A 136 -12.85 3.40 2.65
CA SER A 136 -11.60 3.78 3.31
C SER A 136 -11.86 4.49 4.64
N HIS A 137 -12.87 5.35 4.72
CA HIS A 137 -13.24 5.99 5.99
C HIS A 137 -13.59 4.94 7.05
N ARG A 138 -14.40 3.95 6.70
CA ARG A 138 -14.77 2.88 7.61
C ARG A 138 -13.56 2.05 8.05
N LEU A 139 -12.67 1.74 7.11
CA LEU A 139 -11.46 0.98 7.36
C LEU A 139 -10.56 1.68 8.38
N PHE A 140 -10.27 2.97 8.16
CA PHE A 140 -9.40 3.72 9.05
C PHE A 140 -10.05 3.99 10.41
N GLN A 141 -11.36 4.17 10.47
CA GLN A 141 -12.07 4.26 11.73
C GLN A 141 -11.94 2.97 12.55
N LYS A 142 -12.09 1.80 11.93
CA LYS A 142 -11.86 0.51 12.60
C LYS A 142 -10.44 0.39 13.14
N MET A 143 -9.46 0.79 12.34
CA MET A 143 -8.04 0.73 12.68
C MET A 143 -7.73 1.58 13.91
N LEU A 144 -8.36 2.76 14.02
CA LEU A 144 -8.16 3.70 15.11
C LEU A 144 -9.01 3.38 16.34
N GLY A 145 -9.90 2.41 16.27
CA GLY A 145 -10.81 2.06 17.36
C GLY A 145 -11.93 3.08 17.57
N ILE A 146 -12.24 3.86 16.53
CA ILE A 146 -13.26 4.90 16.59
C ILE A 146 -14.53 4.48 15.89
#